data_341bd871baa792a322a60c8facaba6f4
#
_entry.id   341bd871baa792a322a60c8facaba6f4
#
_cell.length_a   1.000
_cell.length_b   1.000
_cell.length_c   1.000
_cell.angle_alpha   90.00
_cell.angle_beta   90.00
_cell.angle_gamma   90.00
#
_symmetry.space_group_name_H-M   'P 1'
#
loop_
_entity.id
_entity.type
_entity.pdbx_description
1 polymer ?
#
loop_
_entity_poly.entity_id
_entity_poly.type
_entity_poly.pdbx_seq_one_letter_code
_entity_poly.pdbx_strand_id
1 'polypeptide(L)'
;VFTEIWTGEMIKAFRTAAESLGWYDRIKSYDQYVDNDVIHFTELGGDPDVLVNNTTYPLNIQELKDADKPISLDYFDTTATPVTDDELHACSYDKMASVQERHREALKEKCMQKAIHAIAPAENKTTSPVLVTTGAADGTRKKFTTTDLLALKRKFDDMKIPKKDRVLVMCSDHVNDLLETDQKFKEHYNINQTEGKICRLYGFDIYEYDGTPHYNATTKKKLAWGAATADTDMQASVAFYVGRMMKANGSVQFYHSEASKDPLYHRNLVNFRKWGICLPLSDKNCTAAVISAKTSA
;
A
#
# COMPACT_ATOMS: atom_id res chain seq x y z
N VAL A 1 24.01 24.37 10.40
CA VAL A 1 24.51 24.23 9.03
C VAL A 1 24.46 22.78 8.58
N PHE A 2 24.96 21.82 9.39
CA PHE A 2 24.93 20.38 9.06
C PHE A 2 23.52 19.80 9.02
N THR A 3 22.62 20.27 9.86
CA THR A 3 21.23 19.79 9.94
C THR A 3 20.46 20.01 8.65
N GLU A 4 20.63 21.16 8.01
CA GLU A 4 19.94 21.48 6.74
C GLU A 4 20.44 20.60 5.57
N ILE A 5 21.74 20.32 5.48
CA ILE A 5 22.32 19.48 4.44
C ILE A 5 21.81 18.05 4.56
N TRP A 6 21.79 17.50 5.77
CA TRP A 6 21.33 16.13 6.01
C TRP A 6 19.84 15.95 5.76
N THR A 7 19.02 16.90 6.17
CA THR A 7 17.58 16.89 5.89
C THR A 7 17.32 16.96 4.39
N GLY A 8 18.08 17.79 3.64
CA GLY A 8 17.97 17.89 2.20
C GLY A 8 18.29 16.58 1.47
N GLU A 9 19.35 15.88 1.86
CA GLU A 9 19.69 14.56 1.31
C GLU A 9 18.62 13.52 1.63
N MET A 10 18.13 13.48 2.87
CA MET A 10 17.09 12.55 3.28
C MET A 10 15.80 12.73 2.48
N ILE A 11 15.34 13.95 2.28
CA ILE A 11 14.12 14.26 1.50
C ILE A 11 14.29 13.78 0.05
N LYS A 12 15.43 14.09 -0.60
CA LYS A 12 15.73 13.61 -1.96
C LYS A 12 15.68 12.09 -2.07
N ALA A 13 16.35 11.42 -1.14
CA ALA A 13 16.40 9.97 -1.11
C ALA A 13 15.02 9.34 -0.97
N PHE A 14 14.14 9.93 -0.15
CA PHE A 14 12.76 9.47 0.00
C PHE A 14 11.94 9.61 -1.27
N ARG A 15 11.99 10.74 -1.95
CA ARG A 15 11.27 10.96 -3.21
C ARG A 15 11.72 9.99 -4.28
N THR A 16 13.02 9.86 -4.50
CA THR A 16 13.58 8.91 -5.47
C THR A 16 13.19 7.47 -5.14
N ALA A 17 13.21 7.10 -3.88
CA ALA A 17 12.83 5.76 -3.45
C ALA A 17 11.33 5.47 -3.62
N ALA A 18 10.45 6.46 -3.43
CA ALA A 18 9.03 6.31 -3.69
C ALA A 18 8.74 6.18 -5.19
N GLU A 19 9.46 6.91 -6.03
CA GLU A 19 9.31 6.90 -7.50
C GLU A 19 9.69 5.56 -8.14
N SER A 20 10.47 4.70 -7.47
CA SER A 20 10.96 3.43 -8.03
C SER A 20 10.11 2.20 -7.69
N LEU A 21 8.93 2.36 -7.07
CA LEU A 21 8.10 1.24 -6.60
C LEU A 21 6.85 1.04 -7.46
N GLY A 22 7.02 0.49 -8.60
CA GLY A 22 6.06 0.09 -9.63
C GLY A 22 4.58 0.33 -9.37
N TRP A 23 3.93 -0.46 -8.53
CA TRP A 23 2.51 -0.31 -8.23
C TRP A 23 2.16 0.97 -7.47
N TYR A 24 3.07 1.43 -6.58
CA TYR A 24 2.86 2.62 -5.78
C TYR A 24 3.01 3.91 -6.60
N ASP A 25 3.90 3.90 -7.60
CA ASP A 25 4.16 5.06 -8.45
C ASP A 25 2.97 5.39 -9.33
N ARG A 26 2.16 4.40 -9.68
CA ARG A 26 0.95 4.59 -10.48
C ARG A 26 -0.16 5.33 -9.72
N ILE A 27 -0.10 5.38 -8.40
CA ILE A 27 -1.10 6.06 -7.56
C ILE A 27 -0.87 7.56 -7.66
N LYS A 28 -1.94 8.30 -7.94
CA LYS A 28 -1.88 9.75 -8.08
C LYS A 28 -1.48 10.42 -6.76
N SER A 29 -0.47 11.30 -6.82
CA SER A 29 -0.04 12.11 -5.69
C SER A 29 -0.89 13.37 -5.53
N TYR A 30 -1.22 13.68 -4.28
CA TYR A 30 -1.96 14.87 -3.87
C TYR A 30 -1.15 15.75 -2.92
N ASP A 31 0.18 15.68 -3.01
CA ASP A 31 1.11 16.40 -2.13
C ASP A 31 0.85 17.91 -2.10
N GLN A 32 0.39 18.48 -3.22
CA GLN A 32 0.08 19.91 -3.35
C GLN A 32 -1.15 20.39 -2.56
N TYR A 33 -1.98 19.46 -2.09
CA TYR A 33 -3.22 19.75 -1.35
C TYR A 33 -3.08 19.48 0.16
N VAL A 34 -1.86 19.17 0.62
CA VAL A 34 -1.58 18.97 2.03
C VAL A 34 -1.40 20.34 2.69
N ASP A 35 -2.30 20.69 3.59
CA ASP A 35 -2.19 21.87 4.45
C ASP A 35 -2.24 21.44 5.91
N ASN A 36 -1.25 21.83 6.70
CA ASN A 36 -1.12 21.47 8.12
C ASN A 36 -1.35 19.97 8.41
N ASP A 37 -0.79 19.07 7.56
CA ASP A 37 -0.91 17.62 7.67
C ASP A 37 -2.35 17.06 7.54
N VAL A 38 -3.25 17.84 6.94
CA VAL A 38 -4.64 17.43 6.63
C VAL A 38 -4.94 17.67 5.17
N ILE A 39 -5.70 16.76 4.55
CA ILE A 39 -6.23 16.90 3.20
C ILE A 39 -7.75 16.86 3.28
N HIS A 40 -8.39 17.82 2.62
CA HIS A 40 -9.84 17.86 2.47
C HIS A 40 -10.27 17.28 1.13
N PHE A 41 -11.14 16.28 1.15
CA PHE A 41 -11.76 15.72 -0.04
C PHE A 41 -13.27 15.93 0.02
N THR A 42 -13.83 16.35 -1.10
CA THR A 42 -15.27 16.37 -1.28
C THR A 42 -15.72 15.00 -1.79
N GLU A 43 -16.44 14.25 -0.97
CA GLU A 43 -17.12 13.04 -1.43
C GLU A 43 -18.39 13.48 -2.14
N LEU A 44 -18.45 13.25 -3.46
CA LEU A 44 -19.63 13.56 -4.27
C LEU A 44 -20.78 12.62 -3.87
N GLY A 45 -21.96 13.17 -3.68
CA GLY A 45 -23.19 12.41 -3.53
C GLY A 45 -23.48 11.53 -4.73
N GLY A 46 -24.49 10.69 -4.64
CA GLY A 46 -24.88 9.80 -5.74
C GLY A 46 -25.22 10.56 -7.04
N ASP A 47 -25.03 9.89 -8.17
CA ASP A 47 -25.45 10.44 -9.46
C ASP A 47 -26.96 10.61 -9.54
N PRO A 48 -27.47 11.62 -10.26
CA PRO A 48 -28.90 11.78 -10.45
C PRO A 48 -29.48 10.64 -11.28
N ASP A 49 -30.71 10.25 -10.98
CA ASP A 49 -31.43 9.23 -11.74
C ASP A 49 -31.75 9.73 -13.15
N VAL A 50 -31.38 8.93 -14.16
CA VAL A 50 -31.72 9.24 -15.56
C VAL A 50 -33.01 8.54 -15.94
N LEU A 51 -34.03 9.33 -16.20
CA LEU A 51 -35.35 8.84 -16.66
C LEU A 51 -35.39 8.81 -18.19
N VAL A 52 -35.50 7.60 -18.77
CA VAL A 52 -35.61 7.41 -20.22
C VAL A 52 -37.09 7.38 -20.63
N ASN A 53 -37.46 8.21 -21.60
CA ASN A 53 -38.84 8.34 -22.14
C ASN A 53 -39.88 8.62 -21.02
N ASN A 54 -39.54 9.47 -20.07
CA ASN A 54 -40.45 9.81 -18.97
C ASN A 54 -41.67 10.58 -19.46
N THR A 55 -42.82 10.13 -19.03
CA THR A 55 -44.13 10.78 -19.30
C THR A 55 -44.79 11.38 -18.06
N THR A 56 -44.17 11.23 -16.90
CA THR A 56 -44.69 11.69 -15.62
C THR A 56 -44.05 13.01 -15.19
N TYR A 57 -44.88 14.04 -14.99
CA TYR A 57 -44.47 15.36 -14.53
C TYR A 57 -45.36 15.83 -13.34
N PRO A 58 -44.81 16.61 -12.37
CA PRO A 58 -43.45 17.18 -12.33
C PRO A 58 -42.38 16.13 -11.97
N LEU A 59 -41.13 16.38 -12.42
CA LEU A 59 -39.97 15.57 -12.04
C LEU A 59 -39.66 15.76 -10.55
N ASN A 60 -39.26 14.67 -9.90
CA ASN A 60 -38.77 14.77 -8.52
C ASN A 60 -37.41 15.53 -8.49
N ILE A 61 -37.30 16.44 -7.53
CA ILE A 61 -36.05 17.14 -7.25
C ILE A 61 -35.19 16.21 -6.41
N GLN A 62 -34.02 15.83 -6.94
CA GLN A 62 -33.03 15.04 -6.22
C GLN A 62 -31.87 15.97 -5.82
N GLU A 63 -31.70 16.19 -4.52
CA GLU A 63 -30.56 16.93 -3.98
C GLU A 63 -29.33 16.05 -3.98
N LEU A 64 -28.24 16.52 -4.59
CA LEU A 64 -26.91 15.91 -4.52
C LEU A 64 -26.24 16.45 -3.25
N LYS A 65 -26.00 15.57 -2.28
CA LYS A 65 -25.35 15.94 -1.03
C LYS A 65 -23.87 15.60 -1.12
N ASP A 66 -23.06 16.62 -1.21
CA ASP A 66 -21.61 16.49 -1.11
C ASP A 66 -21.19 16.61 0.36
N ALA A 67 -20.24 15.80 0.77
CA ALA A 67 -19.70 15.80 2.12
C ALA A 67 -18.18 16.09 2.08
N ASP A 68 -17.73 16.97 2.98
CA ASP A 68 -16.29 17.17 3.20
C ASP A 68 -15.77 16.04 4.10
N LYS A 69 -14.69 15.38 3.65
CA LYS A 69 -14.01 14.31 4.37
C LYS A 69 -12.57 14.73 4.66
N PRO A 70 -12.31 15.32 5.83
CA PRO A 70 -10.95 15.63 6.22
C PRO A 70 -10.18 14.34 6.53
N ILE A 71 -8.98 14.23 6.00
CA ILE A 71 -8.09 13.08 6.19
C ILE A 71 -6.77 13.58 6.75
N SER A 72 -6.44 13.17 7.97
CA SER A 72 -5.15 13.46 8.58
C SER A 72 -4.08 12.51 8.08
N LEU A 73 -2.87 13.01 7.85
CA LEU A 73 -1.74 12.19 7.47
C LEU A 73 -1.29 11.29 8.63
N ASP A 74 -0.90 10.08 8.30
CA ASP A 74 -0.17 9.21 9.22
C ASP A 74 1.26 9.74 9.39
N TYR A 75 1.84 9.56 10.59
CA TYR A 75 3.25 9.86 10.82
C TYR A 75 4.03 8.60 11.16
N PHE A 76 5.27 8.57 10.70
CA PHE A 76 6.21 7.45 10.87
C PHE A 76 7.46 7.97 11.54
N ASP A 77 7.74 7.49 12.74
CA ASP A 77 8.95 7.82 13.50
C ASP A 77 9.94 6.65 13.46
N THR A 78 11.21 6.97 13.28
CA THR A 78 12.27 5.99 13.51
C THR A 78 12.75 6.08 14.96
N THR A 79 13.15 4.95 15.53
CA THR A 79 13.84 4.93 16.84
C THR A 79 15.15 5.72 16.77
N ALA A 80 15.44 6.52 17.80
CA ALA A 80 16.68 7.27 17.85
C ALA A 80 17.90 6.32 17.88
N THR A 81 18.83 6.54 16.95
CA THR A 81 20.07 5.76 16.86
C THR A 81 21.24 6.60 17.35
N PRO A 82 22.01 6.12 18.36
CA PRO A 82 23.20 6.79 18.81
C PRO A 82 24.38 6.50 17.86
N VAL A 83 25.19 7.50 17.59
CA VAL A 83 26.49 7.41 16.92
C VAL A 83 27.50 8.12 17.80
N THR A 84 28.43 7.36 18.38
CA THR A 84 29.44 7.91 19.29
C THR A 84 30.59 8.56 18.51
N ASP A 85 31.26 9.53 19.14
CA ASP A 85 32.43 10.18 18.51
C ASP A 85 33.55 9.19 18.26
N ASP A 86 33.78 8.23 19.16
CA ASP A 86 34.76 7.17 18.98
C ASP A 86 34.50 6.32 17.74
N GLU A 87 33.22 6.02 17.46
CA GLU A 87 32.84 5.29 16.25
C GLU A 87 33.06 6.11 14.98
N LEU A 88 32.84 7.42 15.01
CA LEU A 88 33.11 8.29 13.87
C LEU A 88 34.61 8.37 13.55
N HIS A 89 35.46 8.34 14.57
CA HIS A 89 36.91 8.34 14.39
C HIS A 89 37.49 6.96 14.04
N ALA A 90 36.89 5.87 14.55
CA ALA A 90 37.38 4.51 14.36
C ALA A 90 36.94 3.87 13.04
N CYS A 91 35.82 4.30 12.46
CA CYS A 91 35.31 3.72 11.23
C CYS A 91 36.06 4.24 9.99
N SER A 92 36.40 3.33 9.08
CA SER A 92 37.02 3.63 7.79
C SER A 92 36.00 4.11 6.73
N TYR A 93 34.72 4.18 7.08
CA TYR A 93 33.61 4.61 6.22
C TYR A 93 32.76 5.65 6.93
N ASP A 94 31.98 6.39 6.15
CA ASP A 94 31.03 7.37 6.69
C ASP A 94 29.88 6.66 7.39
N LYS A 95 30.01 6.46 8.72
CA LYS A 95 29.02 5.81 9.56
C LYS A 95 27.71 6.60 9.60
N MET A 96 27.77 7.92 9.55
CA MET A 96 26.59 8.77 9.60
C MET A 96 25.74 8.59 8.34
N ALA A 97 26.34 8.58 7.16
CA ALA A 97 25.64 8.29 5.91
C ALA A 97 25.01 6.89 5.92
N SER A 98 25.72 5.89 6.45
CA SER A 98 25.18 4.52 6.59
C SER A 98 23.96 4.46 7.53
N VAL A 99 23.98 5.20 8.64
CA VAL A 99 22.84 5.26 9.58
C VAL A 99 21.65 5.94 8.91
N GLN A 100 21.85 7.05 8.20
CA GLN A 100 20.78 7.73 7.45
C GLN A 100 20.16 6.81 6.39
N GLU A 101 20.98 6.05 5.66
CA GLU A 101 20.52 5.09 4.65
C GLU A 101 19.61 4.02 5.28
N ARG A 102 20.03 3.44 6.41
CA ARG A 102 19.23 2.44 7.13
C ARG A 102 17.90 3.00 7.63
N HIS A 103 17.88 4.22 8.15
CA HIS A 103 16.63 4.90 8.54
C HIS A 103 15.72 5.12 7.33
N ARG A 104 16.28 5.54 6.20
CA ARG A 104 15.55 5.74 4.95
C ARG A 104 14.88 4.45 4.47
N GLU A 105 15.64 3.36 4.43
CA GLU A 105 15.13 2.06 3.99
C GLU A 105 14.04 1.53 4.91
N ALA A 106 14.24 1.61 6.23
CA ALA A 106 13.24 1.19 7.21
C ALA A 106 11.93 1.99 7.09
N LEU A 107 12.01 3.30 6.91
CA LEU A 107 10.84 4.14 6.71
C LEU A 107 10.14 3.83 5.38
N LYS A 108 10.90 3.61 4.30
CA LYS A 108 10.36 3.21 3.00
C LYS A 108 9.57 1.93 3.11
N GLU A 109 10.15 0.90 3.70
CA GLU A 109 9.50 -0.40 3.89
C GLU A 109 8.19 -0.26 4.68
N LYS A 110 8.21 0.42 5.82
CA LYS A 110 7.02 0.60 6.65
C LYS A 110 5.93 1.45 5.98
N CYS A 111 6.31 2.48 5.24
CA CYS A 111 5.36 3.27 4.46
C CYS A 111 4.66 2.41 3.40
N MET A 112 5.40 1.53 2.69
CA MET A 112 4.82 0.66 1.67
C MET A 112 3.90 -0.40 2.26
N GLN A 113 4.33 -1.05 3.35
CA GLN A 113 3.50 -2.01 4.07
C GLN A 113 2.21 -1.36 4.57
N LYS A 114 2.29 -0.14 5.12
CA LYS A 114 1.10 0.60 5.57
C LYS A 114 0.21 1.01 4.41
N ALA A 115 0.78 1.42 3.28
CA ALA A 115 0.04 1.80 2.09
C ALA A 115 -0.80 0.63 1.55
N ILE A 116 -0.20 -0.54 1.32
CA ILE A 116 -0.95 -1.70 0.82
C ILE A 116 -1.96 -2.22 1.85
N HIS A 117 -1.63 -2.13 3.14
CA HIS A 117 -2.57 -2.45 4.20
C HIS A 117 -3.78 -1.50 4.20
N ALA A 118 -3.58 -0.21 4.00
CA ALA A 118 -4.67 0.78 3.96
C ALA A 118 -5.56 0.62 2.70
N ILE A 119 -4.96 0.30 1.54
CA ILE A 119 -5.69 0.02 0.29
C ILE A 119 -6.55 -1.24 0.40
N ALA A 120 -6.08 -2.26 1.10
CA ALA A 120 -6.76 -3.54 1.21
C ALA A 120 -8.09 -3.41 1.97
N PRO A 121 -9.17 -4.09 1.51
CA PRO A 121 -10.49 -4.05 2.17
C PRO A 121 -10.40 -4.54 3.62
N ALA A 122 -11.14 -3.90 4.52
CA ALA A 122 -11.14 -4.26 5.94
C ALA A 122 -11.87 -5.58 6.22
N GLU A 123 -12.95 -5.83 5.47
CA GLU A 123 -13.79 -7.03 5.58
C GLU A 123 -14.45 -7.35 4.24
N ASN A 124 -15.03 -8.55 4.15
CA ASN A 124 -15.73 -8.97 2.94
C ASN A 124 -17.09 -8.28 2.80
N LYS A 125 -17.21 -7.39 1.82
CA LYS A 125 -18.45 -6.71 1.43
C LYS A 125 -18.71 -6.89 -0.07
N THR A 126 -19.95 -6.73 -0.50
CA THR A 126 -20.30 -6.76 -1.93
C THR A 126 -19.52 -5.72 -2.74
N THR A 127 -19.28 -4.55 -2.14
CA THR A 127 -18.56 -3.42 -2.75
C THR A 127 -17.03 -3.49 -2.59
N SER A 128 -16.53 -4.38 -1.74
CA SER A 128 -15.11 -4.62 -1.50
C SER A 128 -14.90 -6.09 -1.11
N PRO A 129 -14.98 -7.02 -2.09
CA PRO A 129 -15.00 -8.45 -1.82
C PRO A 129 -13.63 -8.99 -1.36
N VAL A 130 -13.68 -9.96 -0.44
CA VAL A 130 -12.53 -10.77 -0.05
C VAL A 130 -12.80 -12.20 -0.49
N LEU A 131 -12.11 -12.65 -1.53
CA LEU A 131 -12.22 -13.99 -2.10
C LEU A 131 -11.28 -14.96 -1.37
N VAL A 132 -11.55 -16.25 -1.52
CA VAL A 132 -10.68 -17.33 -1.02
C VAL A 132 -10.24 -18.21 -2.18
N THR A 133 -9.03 -18.76 -2.10
CA THR A 133 -8.48 -19.65 -3.12
C THR A 133 -9.23 -20.99 -3.17
N THR A 134 -9.31 -21.56 -4.37
CA THR A 134 -10.07 -22.80 -4.63
C THR A 134 -9.20 -23.96 -5.12
N GLY A 135 -7.89 -23.76 -5.28
CA GLY A 135 -6.97 -24.76 -5.80
C GLY A 135 -6.74 -25.98 -4.90
N ALA A 136 -5.83 -26.84 -5.29
CA ALA A 136 -5.43 -28.02 -4.53
C ALA A 136 -4.85 -27.63 -3.16
N ALA A 137 -4.96 -28.54 -2.19
CA ALA A 137 -4.35 -28.36 -0.88
C ALA A 137 -2.82 -28.39 -0.98
N ASP A 138 -2.17 -27.47 -0.30
CA ASP A 138 -0.73 -27.39 -0.13
C ASP A 138 -0.42 -27.09 1.34
N GLY A 139 -0.10 -28.10 2.10
CA GLY A 139 0.04 -28.00 3.55
C GLY A 139 -1.24 -27.49 4.22
N THR A 140 -1.16 -26.35 4.90
CA THR A 140 -2.27 -25.75 5.65
C THR A 140 -3.15 -24.83 4.80
N ARG A 141 -2.79 -24.56 3.53
CA ARG A 141 -3.48 -23.63 2.65
C ARG A 141 -3.90 -24.28 1.33
N LYS A 142 -4.80 -23.65 0.60
CA LYS A 142 -5.13 -23.99 -0.79
C LYS A 142 -4.39 -23.08 -1.75
N LYS A 143 -3.87 -23.67 -2.83
CA LYS A 143 -3.15 -22.94 -3.88
C LYS A 143 -4.03 -21.92 -4.59
N PHE A 144 -3.41 -20.84 -5.00
CA PHE A 144 -4.02 -19.84 -5.87
C PHE A 144 -3.98 -20.34 -7.33
N THR A 145 -5.10 -20.18 -8.04
CA THR A 145 -5.23 -20.67 -9.41
C THR A 145 -5.71 -19.57 -10.36
N THR A 146 -5.55 -19.81 -11.67
CA THR A 146 -6.12 -18.97 -12.73
C THR A 146 -7.65 -18.82 -12.62
N THR A 147 -8.34 -19.83 -12.07
CA THR A 147 -9.79 -19.77 -11.81
C THR A 147 -10.11 -18.71 -10.77
N ASP A 148 -9.28 -18.59 -9.71
CA ASP A 148 -9.45 -17.58 -8.68
C ASP A 148 -9.20 -16.16 -9.23
N LEU A 149 -8.20 -16.02 -10.12
CA LEU A 149 -7.95 -14.77 -10.82
C LEU A 149 -9.12 -14.37 -11.74
N LEU A 150 -9.74 -15.33 -12.42
CA LEU A 150 -10.95 -15.09 -13.22
C LEU A 150 -12.14 -14.72 -12.34
N ALA A 151 -12.28 -15.35 -11.15
CA ALA A 151 -13.30 -14.98 -10.18
C ALA A 151 -13.11 -13.53 -9.68
N LEU A 152 -11.87 -13.13 -9.41
CA LEU A 152 -11.53 -11.75 -9.06
C LEU A 152 -11.89 -10.79 -10.19
N LYS A 153 -11.55 -11.13 -11.45
CA LYS A 153 -11.92 -10.35 -12.62
C LYS A 153 -13.44 -10.16 -12.74
N ARG A 154 -14.23 -11.22 -12.55
CA ARG A 154 -15.70 -11.14 -12.57
C ARG A 154 -16.22 -10.18 -11.53
N LYS A 155 -15.66 -10.21 -10.30
CA LYS A 155 -16.03 -9.25 -9.24
C LYS A 155 -15.75 -7.80 -9.62
N PHE A 156 -14.62 -7.53 -10.28
CA PHE A 156 -14.32 -6.19 -10.79
C PHE A 156 -15.26 -5.76 -11.92
N ASP A 157 -15.67 -6.69 -12.78
CA ASP A 157 -16.64 -6.43 -13.83
C ASP A 157 -18.05 -6.19 -13.27
N ASP A 158 -18.48 -6.97 -12.25
CA ASP A 158 -19.74 -6.78 -11.51
C ASP A 158 -19.80 -5.39 -10.83
N MET A 159 -18.69 -4.95 -10.26
CA MET A 159 -18.54 -3.61 -9.67
C MET A 159 -18.45 -2.49 -10.70
N LYS A 160 -18.50 -2.80 -12.02
CA LYS A 160 -18.37 -1.85 -13.15
C LYS A 160 -17.08 -1.03 -13.12
N ILE A 161 -16.00 -1.57 -12.58
CA ILE A 161 -14.69 -0.92 -12.56
C ILE A 161 -14.12 -0.90 -13.99
N PRO A 162 -13.56 0.23 -14.47
CA PRO A 162 -12.92 0.30 -15.78
C PRO A 162 -11.86 -0.79 -15.96
N LYS A 163 -11.73 -1.34 -17.18
CA LYS A 163 -10.76 -2.42 -17.49
C LYS A 163 -9.30 -1.94 -17.58
N LYS A 164 -9.12 -0.63 -17.68
CA LYS A 164 -7.81 0.01 -17.69
C LYS A 164 -7.39 0.31 -16.25
N ASP A 165 -6.10 0.30 -15.98
CA ASP A 165 -5.50 0.68 -14.68
C ASP A 165 -5.96 -0.16 -13.47
N ARG A 166 -6.26 -1.45 -13.72
CA ARG A 166 -6.44 -2.44 -12.67
C ARG A 166 -5.08 -2.99 -12.26
N VAL A 167 -4.74 -2.91 -10.99
CA VAL A 167 -3.49 -3.41 -10.43
C VAL A 167 -3.79 -4.57 -9.47
N LEU A 168 -2.96 -5.60 -9.53
CA LEU A 168 -2.97 -6.72 -8.59
C LEU A 168 -1.58 -6.86 -7.97
N VAL A 169 -1.48 -6.63 -6.68
CA VAL A 169 -0.27 -6.86 -5.89
C VAL A 169 -0.41 -8.21 -5.21
N MET A 170 0.41 -9.16 -5.63
CA MET A 170 0.36 -10.54 -5.16
C MET A 170 1.40 -10.78 -4.07
N CYS A 171 1.05 -11.61 -3.10
CA CYS A 171 2.03 -12.18 -2.19
C CYS A 171 2.85 -13.28 -2.90
N SER A 172 4.06 -13.55 -2.44
CA SER A 172 4.97 -14.51 -3.06
C SER A 172 4.38 -15.92 -3.14
N ASP A 173 3.61 -16.36 -2.14
CA ASP A 173 2.94 -17.64 -2.17
C ASP A 173 2.00 -17.81 -3.39
N HIS A 174 1.18 -16.79 -3.66
CA HIS A 174 0.26 -16.83 -4.80
C HIS A 174 0.96 -16.72 -6.16
N VAL A 175 2.09 -16.01 -6.22
CA VAL A 175 2.93 -15.95 -7.43
C VAL A 175 3.55 -17.30 -7.70
N ASN A 176 4.12 -17.96 -6.69
CA ASN A 176 4.71 -19.29 -6.80
C ASN A 176 3.67 -20.34 -7.21
N ASP A 177 2.45 -20.26 -6.66
CA ASP A 177 1.35 -21.15 -7.04
C ASP A 177 1.01 -21.03 -8.54
N LEU A 178 0.95 -19.81 -9.07
CA LEU A 178 0.71 -19.59 -10.50
C LEU A 178 1.88 -20.07 -11.36
N LEU A 179 3.11 -19.85 -10.93
CA LEU A 179 4.29 -20.36 -11.63
C LEU A 179 4.33 -21.89 -11.70
N GLU A 180 3.81 -22.55 -10.68
CA GLU A 180 3.75 -24.02 -10.66
C GLU A 180 2.61 -24.56 -11.53
N THR A 181 1.45 -23.91 -11.49
CA THR A 181 0.20 -24.45 -12.09
C THR A 181 -0.12 -23.95 -13.48
N ASP A 182 0.35 -22.75 -13.87
CA ASP A 182 0.01 -22.11 -15.15
C ASP A 182 1.22 -21.91 -16.05
N GLN A 183 1.30 -22.74 -17.13
CA GLN A 183 2.38 -22.65 -18.12
C GLN A 183 2.43 -21.30 -18.83
N LYS A 184 1.27 -20.67 -19.11
CA LYS A 184 1.23 -19.36 -19.77
C LYS A 184 1.74 -18.26 -18.87
N PHE A 185 1.43 -18.32 -17.58
CA PHE A 185 1.97 -17.36 -16.61
C PHE A 185 3.50 -17.50 -16.51
N LYS A 186 3.99 -18.75 -16.49
CA LYS A 186 5.43 -19.06 -16.49
C LYS A 186 6.16 -18.51 -17.72
N GLU A 187 5.58 -18.60 -18.89
CA GLU A 187 6.15 -18.08 -20.14
C GLU A 187 6.18 -16.55 -20.17
N HIS A 188 5.21 -15.90 -19.54
CA HIS A 188 5.13 -14.44 -19.45
C HIS A 188 5.75 -13.85 -18.19
N TYR A 189 6.27 -14.70 -17.31
CA TYR A 189 6.96 -14.26 -16.10
C TYR A 189 8.30 -13.65 -16.46
N ASN A 190 8.28 -12.34 -16.66
CA ASN A 190 9.49 -11.55 -16.90
C ASN A 190 9.41 -10.30 -16.04
N ILE A 191 10.21 -10.28 -14.99
CA ILE A 191 10.27 -9.14 -14.09
C ILE A 191 10.91 -7.97 -14.83
N ASN A 192 10.10 -6.95 -15.11
CA ASN A 192 10.62 -5.67 -15.52
C ASN A 192 11.32 -5.02 -14.31
N GLN A 193 12.63 -5.07 -14.28
CA GLN A 193 13.44 -4.57 -13.16
C GLN A 193 13.23 -3.07 -12.87
N THR A 194 12.78 -2.31 -13.86
CA THR A 194 12.55 -0.87 -13.72
C THR A 194 11.20 -0.59 -13.03
N GLU A 195 10.16 -1.34 -13.39
CA GLU A 195 8.79 -1.09 -12.91
C GLU A 195 8.33 -2.08 -11.85
N GLY A 196 9.07 -3.15 -11.59
CA GLY A 196 8.66 -4.23 -10.68
C GLY A 196 7.41 -5.00 -11.13
N LYS A 197 6.94 -4.74 -12.36
CA LYS A 197 5.78 -5.39 -12.96
C LYS A 197 6.20 -6.74 -13.54
N ILE A 198 5.46 -7.80 -13.18
CA ILE A 198 5.72 -9.14 -13.68
C ILE A 198 5.12 -9.32 -15.07
N CYS A 199 3.80 -9.14 -15.18
CA CYS A 199 3.08 -9.32 -16.44
C CYS A 199 1.71 -8.60 -16.40
N ARG A 200 0.98 -8.68 -17.52
CA ARG A 200 -0.42 -8.30 -17.58
C ARG A 200 -1.27 -9.51 -17.93
N LEU A 201 -2.12 -9.93 -17.00
CA LEU A 201 -2.97 -11.08 -17.16
C LEU A 201 -4.42 -10.75 -16.79
N TYR A 202 -5.38 -11.20 -17.61
CA TYR A 202 -6.83 -10.98 -17.43
C TYR A 202 -7.24 -9.52 -17.17
N GLY A 203 -6.44 -8.56 -17.66
CA GLY A 203 -6.71 -7.12 -17.51
C GLY A 203 -6.13 -6.51 -16.24
N PHE A 204 -5.43 -7.27 -15.41
CA PHE A 204 -4.66 -6.78 -14.28
C PHE A 204 -3.19 -6.63 -14.63
N ASP A 205 -2.57 -5.55 -14.19
CA ASP A 205 -1.13 -5.41 -14.13
C ASP A 205 -0.65 -6.02 -12.82
N ILE A 206 0.16 -7.08 -12.90
CA ILE A 206 0.56 -7.91 -11.76
C ILE A 206 1.93 -7.47 -11.24
N TYR A 207 1.99 -7.27 -9.92
CA TYR A 207 3.20 -6.95 -9.16
C TYR A 207 3.35 -7.94 -8.02
N GLU A 208 4.57 -8.24 -7.61
CA GLU A 208 4.87 -9.05 -6.43
C GLU A 208 5.34 -8.16 -5.30
N TYR A 209 4.83 -8.41 -4.10
CA TYR A 209 5.23 -7.69 -2.90
C TYR A 209 4.97 -8.51 -1.64
N ASP A 210 6.01 -8.73 -0.83
CA ASP A 210 5.94 -9.56 0.37
C ASP A 210 5.25 -8.89 1.56
N GLY A 211 5.18 -7.57 1.58
CA GLY A 211 4.57 -6.80 2.66
C GLY A 211 3.04 -6.69 2.59
N THR A 212 2.35 -7.61 1.92
CA THR A 212 0.88 -7.59 1.81
C THR A 212 0.21 -7.96 3.13
N PRO A 213 -1.03 -7.46 3.39
CA PRO A 213 -1.71 -7.64 4.67
C PRO A 213 -2.16 -9.08 4.90
N HIS A 214 -2.30 -9.43 6.18
CA HIS A 214 -2.86 -10.71 6.62
C HIS A 214 -4.35 -10.57 6.95
N TYR A 215 -5.07 -11.64 6.68
CA TYR A 215 -6.50 -11.79 6.96
C TYR A 215 -6.75 -13.09 7.72
N ASN A 216 -7.72 -13.06 8.60
CA ASN A 216 -8.22 -14.27 9.19
C ASN A 216 -9.00 -15.09 8.13
N ALA A 217 -8.53 -16.31 7.85
CA ALA A 217 -9.08 -17.15 6.79
C ALA A 217 -10.56 -17.52 6.99
N THR A 218 -11.02 -17.59 8.24
CA THR A 218 -12.40 -17.94 8.59
C THR A 218 -13.34 -16.74 8.49
N THR A 219 -12.99 -15.63 9.13
CA THR A 219 -13.85 -14.44 9.21
C THR A 219 -13.70 -13.52 8.00
N LYS A 220 -12.66 -13.69 7.18
CA LYS A 220 -12.30 -12.82 6.06
C LYS A 220 -12.12 -11.35 6.45
N LYS A 221 -11.73 -11.11 7.70
CA LYS A 221 -11.42 -9.77 8.21
C LYS A 221 -9.92 -9.55 8.19
N LYS A 222 -9.53 -8.35 7.78
CA LYS A 222 -8.14 -7.90 7.81
C LYS A 222 -7.68 -7.75 9.24
N LEU A 223 -6.47 -8.20 9.55
CA LEU A 223 -5.84 -7.94 10.83
C LEU A 223 -5.55 -6.45 10.98
N ALA A 224 -5.59 -5.97 12.23
CA ALA A 224 -5.18 -4.62 12.53
C ALA A 224 -3.69 -4.42 12.21
N TRP A 225 -3.31 -3.20 11.89
CA TRP A 225 -1.91 -2.86 11.65
C TRP A 225 -1.04 -3.18 12.86
N GLY A 226 0.03 -3.95 12.65
CA GLY A 226 0.95 -4.36 13.72
C GLY A 226 0.45 -5.50 14.61
N ALA A 227 -0.71 -6.09 14.33
CA ALA A 227 -1.18 -7.28 15.05
C ALA A 227 -0.28 -8.49 14.76
N ALA A 228 -0.05 -9.31 15.79
CA ALA A 228 0.64 -10.57 15.61
C ALA A 228 -0.23 -11.54 14.79
N THR A 229 0.38 -12.28 13.89
CA THR A 229 -0.29 -13.30 13.06
C THR A 229 -0.45 -14.61 13.85
N ALA A 230 -1.60 -15.25 13.69
CA ALA A 230 -1.88 -16.57 14.21
C ALA A 230 -1.89 -17.62 13.05
N ASP A 231 -1.90 -18.90 13.38
CA ASP A 231 -1.94 -19.99 12.38
C ASP A 231 -3.20 -20.00 11.49
N THR A 232 -4.21 -19.22 11.89
CA THR A 232 -5.45 -19.03 11.11
C THR A 232 -5.38 -17.88 10.12
N ASP A 233 -4.30 -17.10 10.16
CA ASP A 233 -4.18 -15.88 9.39
C ASP A 233 -3.33 -16.14 8.14
N MET A 234 -3.86 -15.75 7.00
CA MET A 234 -3.25 -15.95 5.69
C MET A 234 -2.92 -14.64 5.05
N GLN A 235 -1.78 -14.59 4.38
CA GLN A 235 -1.38 -13.44 3.59
C GLN A 235 -2.30 -13.28 2.37
N ALA A 236 -2.62 -12.05 2.02
CA ALA A 236 -3.56 -11.74 0.95
C ALA A 236 -2.89 -11.07 -0.24
N SER A 237 -3.34 -11.39 -1.44
CA SER A 237 -3.10 -10.57 -2.62
C SER A 237 -4.18 -9.49 -2.72
N VAL A 238 -3.76 -8.26 -3.04
CA VAL A 238 -4.65 -7.08 -3.05
C VAL A 238 -4.80 -6.56 -4.47
N ALA A 239 -6.04 -6.46 -4.93
CA ALA A 239 -6.37 -5.86 -6.22
C ALA A 239 -7.05 -4.50 -6.00
N PHE A 240 -6.69 -3.52 -6.82
CA PHE A 240 -7.28 -2.19 -6.74
C PHE A 240 -7.32 -1.47 -8.09
N TYR A 241 -8.16 -0.45 -8.16
CA TYR A 241 -8.26 0.43 -9.30
C TYR A 241 -7.52 1.75 -9.02
N VAL A 242 -6.47 2.01 -9.80
CA VAL A 242 -5.57 3.17 -9.60
C VAL A 242 -6.31 4.51 -9.57
N GLY A 243 -7.32 4.68 -10.44
CA GLY A 243 -8.05 5.94 -10.54
C GLY A 243 -8.86 6.34 -9.30
N ARG A 244 -9.03 5.42 -8.33
CA ARG A 244 -9.70 5.70 -7.04
C ARG A 244 -8.75 5.57 -5.84
N MET A 245 -7.46 5.57 -6.09
CA MET A 245 -6.44 5.58 -5.05
C MET A 245 -5.80 6.96 -4.96
N MET A 246 -5.38 7.31 -3.76
CA MET A 246 -4.61 8.52 -3.50
C MET A 246 -3.39 8.21 -2.66
N LYS A 247 -2.35 8.97 -2.89
CA LYS A 247 -1.20 9.08 -1.99
C LYS A 247 -0.89 10.53 -1.72
N ALA A 248 -0.41 10.83 -0.52
CA ALA A 248 0.11 12.13 -0.20
C ALA A 248 1.30 11.99 0.73
N ASN A 249 2.33 12.76 0.46
CA ASN A 249 3.51 12.87 1.28
C ASN A 249 3.53 14.26 1.91
N GLY A 250 3.63 14.29 3.21
CA GLY A 250 3.84 15.51 3.97
C GLY A 250 5.32 15.83 4.13
N SER A 251 5.64 16.55 5.18
CA SER A 251 7.01 16.95 5.50
C SER A 251 7.84 15.77 6.03
N VAL A 252 9.15 15.87 5.90
CA VAL A 252 10.12 15.00 6.57
C VAL A 252 10.91 15.85 7.53
N GLN A 253 10.92 15.50 8.80
CA GLN A 253 11.69 16.18 9.83
C GLN A 253 12.84 15.31 10.30
N PHE A 254 14.00 15.91 10.42
CA PHE A 254 15.20 15.35 10.96
C PHE A 254 15.45 15.87 12.36
N TYR A 255 15.55 14.99 13.33
CA TYR A 255 15.89 15.33 14.70
C TYR A 255 17.30 14.86 15.00
N HIS A 256 18.13 15.76 15.47
CA HIS A 256 19.53 15.52 15.75
C HIS A 256 19.94 16.17 17.07
N SER A 257 20.68 15.43 17.90
CA SER A 257 21.38 15.94 19.06
C SER A 257 22.87 15.70 18.86
N GLU A 258 23.68 16.77 19.03
CA GLU A 258 25.13 16.68 18.87
C GLU A 258 25.79 16.05 20.11
N ALA A 259 26.91 15.34 19.92
CA ALA A 259 27.69 14.73 20.99
C ALA A 259 28.18 15.78 22.00
N SER A 260 28.43 17.03 21.55
CA SER A 260 28.81 18.15 22.41
C SER A 260 27.74 18.53 23.44
N LYS A 261 26.50 18.15 23.23
CA LYS A 261 25.34 18.40 24.12
C LYS A 261 25.02 17.20 25.04
N ASP A 262 25.70 16.07 24.86
CA ASP A 262 25.59 14.87 25.72
C ASP A 262 26.92 14.56 26.40
N PRO A 263 27.24 15.25 27.51
CA PRO A 263 28.53 15.11 28.21
C PRO A 263 28.69 13.74 28.89
N LEU A 264 27.61 12.96 29.02
CA LEU A 264 27.66 11.67 29.69
C LEU A 264 28.10 10.53 28.77
N TYR A 265 27.69 10.60 27.49
CA TYR A 265 27.90 9.49 26.55
C TYR A 265 28.61 9.89 25.26
N HIS A 266 28.90 11.18 25.04
CA HIS A 266 29.59 11.71 23.87
C HIS A 266 29.05 11.13 22.55
N ARG A 267 27.70 11.18 22.40
CA ARG A 267 27.00 10.55 21.27
C ARG A 267 26.13 11.55 20.51
N ASN A 268 26.11 11.37 19.22
CA ASN A 268 25.13 12.00 18.33
C ASN A 268 23.87 11.14 18.30
N LEU A 269 22.71 11.69 18.56
CA LEU A 269 21.42 11.01 18.42
C LEU A 269 20.75 11.47 17.13
N VAL A 270 20.24 10.51 16.37
CA VAL A 270 19.61 10.77 15.08
C VAL A 270 18.29 10.03 15.01
N ASN A 271 17.21 10.73 14.66
CA ASN A 271 15.97 10.09 14.26
C ASN A 271 15.25 10.92 13.18
N PHE A 272 14.28 10.30 12.52
CA PHE A 272 13.51 10.91 11.44
C PHE A 272 12.02 10.69 11.68
N ARG A 273 11.24 11.72 11.30
CA ARG A 273 9.79 11.65 11.23
C ARG A 273 9.35 12.00 9.81
N LYS A 274 8.49 11.18 9.24
CA LYS A 274 7.86 11.42 7.94
C LYS A 274 6.35 11.39 8.11
N TRP A 275 5.66 12.37 7.49
CA TRP A 275 4.21 12.32 7.31
C TRP A 275 3.87 11.80 5.93
N GLY A 276 2.83 10.99 5.83
CA GLY A 276 2.36 10.48 4.57
C GLY A 276 1.14 9.59 4.73
N ILE A 277 0.37 9.44 3.67
CA ILE A 277 -0.80 8.57 3.65
C ILE A 277 -0.99 7.99 2.24
N CYS A 278 -1.53 6.78 2.19
CA CYS A 278 -2.01 6.18 0.96
C CYS A 278 -3.28 5.40 1.28
N LEU A 279 -4.39 5.73 0.63
CA LEU A 279 -5.67 5.08 0.88
C LEU A 279 -6.62 5.21 -0.33
N PRO A 280 -7.72 4.42 -0.36
CA PRO A 280 -8.75 4.61 -1.35
C PRO A 280 -9.55 5.90 -1.08
N LEU A 281 -9.85 6.65 -2.15
CA LEU A 281 -10.71 7.84 -2.10
C LEU A 281 -12.13 7.49 -1.65
N SER A 282 -12.59 6.28 -1.95
CA SER A 282 -13.89 5.75 -1.55
C SER A 282 -13.74 4.30 -1.14
N ASP A 283 -14.46 3.87 -0.11
CA ASP A 283 -14.46 2.48 0.37
C ASP A 283 -15.28 1.54 -0.52
N LYS A 284 -15.93 2.08 -1.58
CA LYS A 284 -16.85 1.33 -2.42
C LYS A 284 -16.29 1.12 -3.83
N ASN A 285 -16.40 -0.10 -4.33
CA ASN A 285 -16.16 -0.47 -5.72
C ASN A 285 -14.78 -0.04 -6.26
N CYS A 286 -13.73 -0.26 -5.48
CA CYS A 286 -12.37 0.10 -5.92
C CYS A 286 -11.30 -0.91 -5.52
N THR A 287 -11.55 -1.76 -4.53
CA THR A 287 -10.59 -2.72 -3.99
C THR A 287 -11.20 -4.11 -3.80
N ALA A 288 -10.36 -5.13 -3.86
CA ALA A 288 -10.67 -6.49 -3.48
C ALA A 288 -9.42 -7.19 -2.93
N ALA A 289 -9.60 -8.26 -2.20
CA ALA A 289 -8.49 -9.10 -1.76
C ALA A 289 -8.76 -10.58 -2.08
N VAL A 290 -7.70 -11.35 -2.23
CA VAL A 290 -7.76 -12.82 -2.35
C VAL A 290 -6.84 -13.39 -1.29
N ILE A 291 -7.40 -14.24 -0.43
CA ILE A 291 -6.68 -14.93 0.64
C ILE A 291 -6.61 -16.43 0.36
N SER A 292 -5.55 -17.07 0.80
CA SER A 292 -5.51 -18.54 0.78
C SER A 292 -6.58 -19.12 1.70
N ALA A 293 -7.39 -20.05 1.17
CA ALA A 293 -8.31 -20.81 2.01
C ALA A 293 -7.51 -21.79 2.89
N LYS A 294 -7.91 -21.94 4.15
CA LYS A 294 -7.33 -22.95 5.03
C LYS A 294 -7.84 -24.34 4.62
N THR A 295 -6.95 -25.33 4.54
CA THR A 295 -7.35 -26.74 4.43
C THR A 295 -7.96 -27.17 5.75
N SER A 296 -9.17 -27.74 5.70
CA SER A 296 -9.69 -28.47 6.87
C SER A 296 -8.76 -29.64 7.15
N ALA A 297 -8.29 -29.72 8.37
CA ALA A 297 -7.55 -30.88 8.85
C ALA A 297 -8.44 -32.10 8.83
#